data_5e33cc05d00dae9d79f7d33d4a12ca9a
#
_entry.id   5e33cc05d00dae9d79f7d33d4a12ca9a
#
_cell.length_a   1.000
_cell.length_b   1.000
_cell.length_c   1.000
_cell.angle_alpha   90.00
_cell.angle_beta   90.00
_cell.angle_gamma   90.00
#
_symmetry.space_group_name_H-M   'P 1'
#
loop_
_entity.id
_entity.type
_entity.pdbx_description
1 polymer ?
#
loop_
_entity_poly.entity_id
_entity_poly.type
_entity_poly.pdbx_seq_one_letter_code
_entity_poly.pdbx_strand_id
1 'polypeptide(L)'
;MKKTNSLSLKIPEFSILKRMNRLTKYACILTVIAGGMACSGGEKAQGDYAIIPLPQEVATQGSAPFLLKPSTPISYKEGDTEMEQTARFLASYIKEATGYEPKVGTGNADKGIHLSIASDIRNPEGYRLLVSENGIEIAGASNAGIFYGVQTLRKALPAVAEGMAIELPAVSINDYPRFPYRGMHLDVSRHFFPTDSVKKFIDILALHNMNRFHWHLTEDQGWRIEIKKYPELTRIGTQRRETVIGRNSGKYDGKPYGEGMF
;
A
#
# COMPACT_ATOMS: atom_id res chain seq x y z
N MET A 1 -61.56 29.27 -12.75
CA MET A 1 -61.86 27.83 -12.68
C MET A 1 -61.27 27.14 -13.89
N LYS A 2 -60.17 26.44 -13.75
CA LYS A 2 -59.60 25.57 -14.82
C LYS A 2 -59.50 24.16 -14.23
N LYS A 3 -60.21 23.24 -14.85
CA LYS A 3 -60.23 21.81 -14.46
C LYS A 3 -58.94 21.15 -14.94
N THR A 4 -58.24 20.51 -14.06
CA THR A 4 -57.11 19.64 -14.36
C THR A 4 -57.63 18.22 -14.63
N ASN A 5 -57.42 17.72 -15.84
CA ASN A 5 -57.69 16.33 -16.21
C ASN A 5 -56.55 15.45 -15.75
N SER A 6 -56.83 14.53 -14.85
CA SER A 6 -55.89 13.46 -14.48
C SER A 6 -56.02 12.31 -15.48
N LEU A 7 -54.96 12.07 -16.24
CA LEU A 7 -54.86 10.84 -17.06
C LEU A 7 -54.51 9.64 -16.15
N SER A 8 -55.49 8.76 -15.98
CA SER A 8 -55.27 7.45 -15.35
C SER A 8 -54.69 6.50 -16.38
N LEU A 9 -53.42 6.15 -16.26
CA LEU A 9 -52.82 5.05 -17.03
C LEU A 9 -53.31 3.71 -16.44
N LYS A 10 -54.17 3.02 -17.18
CA LYS A 10 -54.54 1.63 -16.92
C LYS A 10 -53.40 0.74 -17.38
N ILE A 11 -52.70 0.09 -16.42
CA ILE A 11 -51.73 -0.99 -16.68
C ILE A 11 -52.55 -2.24 -17.10
N PRO A 12 -52.26 -2.86 -18.26
CA PRO A 12 -52.97 -4.08 -18.63
C PRO A 12 -52.57 -5.23 -17.68
N GLU A 13 -53.58 -5.86 -17.08
CA GLU A 13 -53.41 -7.04 -16.26
C GLU A 13 -52.74 -8.16 -17.09
N PHE A 14 -51.68 -8.74 -16.54
CA PHE A 14 -50.96 -9.88 -17.08
C PHE A 14 -51.85 -11.13 -17.00
N SER A 15 -52.75 -11.33 -17.95
CA SER A 15 -53.64 -12.53 -18.04
C SER A 15 -52.94 -13.77 -18.58
N ILE A 16 -51.63 -13.70 -18.90
CA ILE A 16 -50.87 -14.80 -19.53
C ILE A 16 -50.50 -15.89 -18.49
N LEU A 17 -50.41 -15.59 -17.21
CA LEU A 17 -50.01 -16.57 -16.20
C LEU A 17 -51.13 -17.58 -15.81
N LYS A 18 -52.36 -17.34 -16.13
CA LYS A 18 -53.49 -18.23 -15.74
C LYS A 18 -53.68 -19.44 -16.64
N ARG A 19 -52.98 -19.52 -17.78
CA ARG A 19 -53.12 -20.63 -18.76
C ARG A 19 -51.93 -21.58 -18.86
N MET A 20 -50.90 -21.41 -18.06
CA MET A 20 -49.74 -22.30 -18.12
C MET A 20 -49.96 -23.56 -17.30
N ASN A 21 -49.75 -24.74 -17.92
CA ASN A 21 -49.79 -26.04 -17.28
C ASN A 21 -48.70 -26.14 -16.19
N ARG A 22 -48.92 -26.91 -15.12
CA ARG A 22 -47.96 -27.06 -13.97
C ARG A 22 -46.54 -27.35 -14.42
N LEU A 23 -46.36 -28.19 -15.46
CA LEU A 23 -45.05 -28.53 -16.02
C LEU A 23 -44.33 -27.31 -16.64
N THR A 24 -45.02 -26.40 -17.32
CA THR A 24 -44.46 -25.19 -17.92
C THR A 24 -44.05 -24.17 -16.86
N LYS A 25 -44.77 -24.13 -15.72
CA LYS A 25 -44.39 -23.27 -14.57
C LYS A 25 -43.07 -23.70 -13.93
N TYR A 26 -42.88 -25.00 -13.77
CA TYR A 26 -41.62 -25.52 -13.23
C TYR A 26 -40.46 -25.36 -14.22
N ALA A 27 -40.67 -25.51 -15.52
CA ALA A 27 -39.67 -25.28 -16.54
C ALA A 27 -39.22 -23.80 -16.58
N CYS A 28 -40.12 -22.82 -16.49
CA CYS A 28 -39.78 -21.39 -16.41
C CYS A 28 -39.04 -21.04 -15.12
N ILE A 29 -39.39 -21.63 -13.98
CA ILE A 29 -38.67 -21.40 -12.70
C ILE A 29 -37.27 -22.00 -12.76
N LEU A 30 -37.09 -23.20 -13.34
CA LEU A 30 -35.78 -23.83 -13.52
C LEU A 30 -34.88 -23.01 -14.48
N THR A 31 -35.43 -22.40 -15.52
CA THR A 31 -34.65 -21.58 -16.46
C THR A 31 -34.22 -20.26 -15.83
N VAL A 32 -35.03 -19.66 -14.95
CA VAL A 32 -34.64 -18.44 -14.21
C VAL A 32 -33.57 -18.76 -13.16
N ILE A 33 -33.62 -19.93 -12.51
CA ILE A 33 -32.59 -20.36 -11.54
C ILE A 33 -31.27 -20.72 -12.25
N ALA A 34 -31.33 -21.34 -13.45
CA ALA A 34 -30.15 -21.65 -14.23
C ALA A 34 -29.50 -20.40 -14.89
N GLY A 35 -30.30 -19.37 -15.21
CA GLY A 35 -29.80 -18.09 -15.73
C GLY A 35 -29.11 -17.20 -14.69
N GLY A 36 -29.38 -17.44 -13.39
CA GLY A 36 -28.77 -16.68 -12.29
C GLY A 36 -27.40 -17.18 -11.82
N MET A 37 -26.90 -18.30 -12.34
CA MET A 37 -25.57 -18.85 -11.97
C MET A 37 -24.45 -18.53 -12.95
N ALA A 38 -24.70 -17.80 -14.01
CA ALA A 38 -23.67 -17.38 -14.96
C ALA A 38 -23.34 -15.89 -14.74
N CYS A 39 -22.36 -15.63 -13.92
CA CYS A 39 -21.44 -14.49 -13.82
C CYS A 39 -21.16 -14.13 -12.35
N SER A 40 -20.56 -15.04 -11.59
CA SER A 40 -19.76 -14.61 -10.44
C SER A 40 -18.29 -14.47 -10.88
N GLY A 41 -18.04 -13.64 -11.85
CA GLY A 41 -16.75 -13.02 -12.00
C GLY A 41 -16.63 -12.06 -10.82
N GLY A 42 -15.94 -12.47 -9.73
CA GLY A 42 -15.73 -11.60 -8.58
C GLY A 42 -15.21 -10.25 -9.05
N GLU A 43 -15.65 -9.20 -8.40
CA GLU A 43 -15.20 -7.85 -8.68
C GLU A 43 -13.67 -7.82 -8.60
N LYS A 44 -13.02 -7.27 -9.63
CA LYS A 44 -11.56 -7.21 -9.73
C LYS A 44 -11.13 -5.77 -9.57
N ALA A 45 -10.12 -5.55 -8.76
CA ALA A 45 -9.44 -4.27 -8.67
C ALA A 45 -8.23 -4.27 -9.60
N GLN A 46 -7.93 -3.13 -10.20
CA GLN A 46 -6.82 -3.00 -11.14
C GLN A 46 -5.67 -2.21 -10.50
N GLY A 47 -4.45 -2.73 -10.64
CA GLY A 47 -3.23 -2.03 -10.27
C GLY A 47 -2.85 -0.97 -11.31
N ASP A 48 -2.10 0.05 -10.87
CA ASP A 48 -1.66 1.18 -11.70
C ASP A 48 -0.19 1.51 -11.40
N TYR A 49 0.60 1.75 -12.46
CA TYR A 49 2.00 2.15 -12.34
C TYR A 49 2.22 3.65 -12.53
N ALA A 50 1.17 4.47 -12.54
CA ALA A 50 1.25 5.94 -12.45
C ALA A 50 1.56 6.36 -11.01
N ILE A 51 2.76 6.05 -10.54
CA ILE A 51 3.19 6.17 -9.14
C ILE A 51 4.17 7.33 -8.92
N ILE A 52 4.33 7.76 -7.67
CA ILE A 52 5.30 8.78 -7.25
C ILE A 52 6.28 8.17 -6.23
N PRO A 53 7.63 8.28 -6.44
CA PRO A 53 8.31 8.79 -7.63
C PRO A 53 8.02 7.97 -8.88
N LEU A 54 8.03 8.60 -10.06
CA LEU A 54 7.91 7.90 -11.33
C LEU A 54 9.22 7.13 -11.60
N PRO A 55 9.17 5.84 -11.91
CA PRO A 55 10.36 5.08 -12.30
C PRO A 55 11.02 5.64 -13.57
N GLN A 56 12.33 5.40 -13.73
CA GLN A 56 13.09 5.89 -14.89
C GLN A 56 12.56 5.33 -16.21
N GLU A 57 12.21 4.05 -16.22
CA GLU A 57 11.69 3.38 -17.42
C GLU A 57 10.49 2.51 -17.04
N VAL A 58 9.38 2.70 -17.74
CA VAL A 58 8.15 1.90 -17.62
C VAL A 58 7.72 1.48 -19.01
N ALA A 59 7.82 0.20 -19.31
CA ALA A 59 7.39 -0.38 -20.58
C ALA A 59 6.20 -1.32 -20.35
N THR A 60 5.03 -0.90 -20.77
CA THR A 60 3.83 -1.75 -20.75
C THR A 60 3.98 -2.87 -21.77
N GLN A 61 3.57 -4.07 -21.40
CA GLN A 61 3.61 -5.24 -22.26
C GLN A 61 2.18 -5.61 -22.68
N GLY A 62 2.00 -5.99 -23.96
CA GLY A 62 0.69 -6.38 -24.49
C GLY A 62 0.24 -7.79 -24.07
N SER A 63 0.90 -8.41 -23.07
CA SER A 63 0.55 -9.71 -22.52
C SER A 63 -0.55 -9.61 -21.46
N ALA A 64 -1.14 -10.76 -21.08
CA ALA A 64 -2.16 -10.83 -20.06
C ALA A 64 -1.63 -10.33 -18.70
N PRO A 65 -2.49 -9.70 -17.88
CA PRO A 65 -2.11 -9.22 -16.55
C PRO A 65 -1.83 -10.37 -15.58
N PHE A 66 -1.03 -10.12 -14.55
CA PHE A 66 -0.89 -11.01 -13.41
C PHE A 66 -2.12 -10.90 -12.50
N LEU A 67 -2.68 -12.04 -12.12
CA LEU A 67 -3.78 -12.08 -11.16
C LEU A 67 -3.25 -12.41 -9.77
N LEU A 68 -3.16 -11.39 -8.92
CA LEU A 68 -2.80 -11.55 -7.51
C LEU A 68 -3.98 -12.17 -6.75
N LYS A 69 -3.74 -13.31 -6.13
CA LYS A 69 -4.73 -14.13 -5.40
C LYS A 69 -4.29 -14.36 -3.94
N PRO A 70 -5.20 -14.78 -3.05
CA PRO A 70 -4.84 -15.14 -1.68
C PRO A 70 -3.74 -16.20 -1.58
N SER A 71 -3.67 -17.10 -2.57
CA SER A 71 -2.67 -18.18 -2.64
C SER A 71 -1.35 -17.79 -3.30
N THR A 72 -1.20 -16.55 -3.79
CA THR A 72 0.03 -16.08 -4.44
C THR A 72 1.18 -16.05 -3.41
N PRO A 73 2.22 -16.88 -3.56
CA PRO A 73 3.34 -16.90 -2.63
C PRO A 73 4.35 -15.82 -2.95
N ILE A 74 5.14 -15.46 -1.93
CA ILE A 74 6.34 -14.62 -2.08
C ILE A 74 7.54 -15.50 -1.77
N SER A 75 8.50 -15.54 -2.69
CA SER A 75 9.69 -16.38 -2.57
C SER A 75 10.97 -15.56 -2.66
N TYR A 76 12.01 -16.06 -1.99
CA TYR A 76 13.33 -15.45 -1.93
C TYR A 76 14.42 -16.52 -1.79
N LYS A 77 15.70 -16.10 -1.93
CA LYS A 77 16.85 -17.02 -1.78
C LYS A 77 17.04 -17.41 -0.32
N GLU A 78 17.18 -18.69 -0.04
CA GLU A 78 17.47 -19.22 1.29
C GLU A 78 18.76 -18.63 1.89
N GLY A 79 18.72 -18.33 3.20
CA GLY A 79 19.85 -17.79 3.97
C GLY A 79 20.01 -16.27 3.90
N ASP A 80 19.22 -15.55 3.12
CA ASP A 80 19.23 -14.07 3.06
C ASP A 80 18.17 -13.48 3.99
N THR A 81 18.59 -13.13 5.22
CA THR A 81 17.70 -12.58 6.26
C THR A 81 17.14 -11.19 5.94
N GLU A 82 17.91 -10.35 5.22
CA GLU A 82 17.44 -9.04 4.81
C GLU A 82 16.36 -9.14 3.71
N MET A 83 16.57 -10.07 2.78
CA MET A 83 15.59 -10.35 1.73
C MET A 83 14.32 -10.99 2.33
N GLU A 84 14.46 -11.87 3.31
CA GLU A 84 13.30 -12.39 4.06
C GLU A 84 12.50 -11.27 4.69
N GLN A 85 13.16 -10.31 5.36
CA GLN A 85 12.47 -9.17 5.95
C GLN A 85 11.75 -8.32 4.90
N THR A 86 12.38 -8.09 3.77
CA THR A 86 11.77 -7.36 2.63
C THR A 86 10.56 -8.10 2.08
N ALA A 87 10.63 -9.44 1.95
CA ALA A 87 9.50 -10.27 1.54
C ALA A 87 8.33 -10.21 2.54
N ARG A 88 8.63 -10.18 3.84
CA ARG A 88 7.62 -9.99 4.90
C ARG A 88 6.98 -8.61 4.86
N PHE A 89 7.73 -7.54 4.55
CA PHE A 89 7.15 -6.22 4.31
C PHE A 89 6.19 -6.26 3.12
N LEU A 90 6.57 -6.88 2.00
CA LEU A 90 5.67 -7.01 0.86
C LEU A 90 4.39 -7.77 1.23
N ALA A 91 4.50 -8.86 1.98
CA ALA A 91 3.34 -9.60 2.46
C ALA A 91 2.41 -8.72 3.32
N SER A 92 2.97 -7.87 4.20
CA SER A 92 2.18 -6.95 5.02
C SER A 92 1.48 -5.88 4.19
N TYR A 93 2.13 -5.34 3.16
CA TYR A 93 1.53 -4.35 2.26
C TYR A 93 0.39 -4.96 1.42
N ILE A 94 0.57 -6.19 0.93
CA ILE A 94 -0.50 -6.91 0.24
C ILE A 94 -1.67 -7.16 1.20
N LYS A 95 -1.38 -7.56 2.44
CA LYS A 95 -2.42 -7.78 3.47
C LYS A 95 -3.20 -6.49 3.77
N GLU A 96 -2.50 -5.36 3.89
CA GLU A 96 -3.13 -4.05 4.14
C GLU A 96 -4.08 -3.65 3.01
N ALA A 97 -3.72 -3.89 1.75
CA ALA A 97 -4.52 -3.52 0.59
C ALA A 97 -5.70 -4.50 0.33
N THR A 98 -5.54 -5.79 0.63
CA THR A 98 -6.44 -6.85 0.13
C THR A 98 -7.07 -7.70 1.23
N GLY A 99 -6.52 -7.70 2.43
CA GLY A 99 -6.81 -8.69 3.48
C GLY A 99 -6.15 -10.06 3.25
N TYR A 100 -5.41 -10.27 2.15
CA TYR A 100 -4.72 -11.53 1.87
C TYR A 100 -3.50 -11.72 2.78
N GLU A 101 -3.16 -12.97 3.09
CA GLU A 101 -1.95 -13.35 3.83
C GLU A 101 -1.02 -14.20 2.96
N PRO A 102 -0.19 -13.57 2.09
CA PRO A 102 0.73 -14.30 1.24
C PRO A 102 1.71 -15.14 2.07
N LYS A 103 1.92 -16.38 1.64
CA LYS A 103 2.96 -17.23 2.25
C LYS A 103 4.33 -16.75 1.78
N VAL A 104 5.22 -16.48 2.74
CA VAL A 104 6.61 -16.12 2.49
C VAL A 104 7.47 -17.37 2.71
N GLY A 105 8.32 -17.69 1.75
CA GLY A 105 9.17 -18.89 1.81
C GLY A 105 10.37 -18.82 0.87
N THR A 106 11.22 -19.83 0.96
CA THR A 106 12.44 -19.96 0.12
C THR A 106 12.16 -20.74 -1.16
N GLY A 107 12.99 -20.54 -2.19
CA GLY A 107 12.90 -21.23 -3.48
C GLY A 107 12.15 -20.43 -4.54
N ASN A 108 11.88 -21.07 -5.67
CA ASN A 108 11.07 -20.51 -6.75
C ASN A 108 9.67 -21.07 -6.68
N ALA A 109 8.70 -20.18 -6.49
CA ALA A 109 7.29 -20.56 -6.54
C ALA A 109 6.74 -20.26 -7.95
N ASP A 110 6.17 -21.26 -8.60
CA ASP A 110 5.43 -21.07 -9.85
C ASP A 110 4.30 -20.07 -9.64
N LYS A 111 4.18 -19.07 -10.53
CA LYS A 111 3.12 -18.06 -10.48
C LYS A 111 3.05 -17.27 -9.16
N GLY A 112 4.21 -16.98 -8.57
CA GLY A 112 4.36 -16.18 -7.36
C GLY A 112 5.05 -14.86 -7.59
N ILE A 113 5.46 -14.23 -6.49
CA ILE A 113 6.33 -13.06 -6.48
C ILE A 113 7.71 -13.53 -6.05
N HIS A 114 8.73 -13.27 -6.86
CA HIS A 114 10.10 -13.71 -6.60
C HIS A 114 11.03 -12.53 -6.39
N LEU A 115 11.81 -12.57 -5.29
CA LEU A 115 12.83 -11.57 -4.96
C LEU A 115 14.21 -12.16 -5.22
N SER A 116 15.07 -11.43 -5.94
CA SER A 116 16.41 -11.91 -6.32
C SER A 116 17.44 -10.79 -6.41
N ILE A 117 18.73 -11.17 -6.28
CA ILE A 117 19.86 -10.28 -6.59
C ILE A 117 20.24 -10.44 -8.05
N ALA A 118 20.46 -9.32 -8.74
CA ALA A 118 20.88 -9.26 -10.13
C ALA A 118 22.21 -8.51 -10.25
N SER A 119 23.28 -9.22 -10.61
CA SER A 119 24.64 -8.67 -10.71
C SER A 119 24.88 -7.76 -11.92
N ASP A 120 23.97 -7.76 -12.88
CA ASP A 120 24.03 -6.94 -14.10
C ASP A 120 23.44 -5.53 -13.91
N ILE A 121 22.78 -5.26 -12.79
CA ILE A 121 22.29 -3.93 -12.44
C ILE A 121 23.44 -3.11 -11.82
N ARG A 122 23.82 -2.02 -12.49
CA ARG A 122 25.01 -1.23 -12.11
C ARG A 122 24.81 -0.34 -10.88
N ASN A 123 23.63 0.27 -10.77
CA ASN A 123 23.35 1.15 -9.61
C ASN A 123 23.07 0.30 -8.38
N PRO A 124 23.76 0.48 -7.24
CA PRO A 124 23.57 -0.36 -6.04
C PRO A 124 22.15 -0.28 -5.43
N GLU A 125 21.41 0.78 -5.70
CA GLU A 125 20.01 0.94 -5.29
C GLU A 125 19.03 0.69 -6.48
N GLY A 126 19.54 0.21 -7.62
CA GLY A 126 18.74 -0.07 -8.82
C GLY A 126 17.99 -1.39 -8.71
N TYR A 127 16.87 -1.48 -9.44
CA TYR A 127 16.06 -2.68 -9.52
C TYR A 127 15.37 -2.81 -10.88
N ARG A 128 14.94 -4.04 -11.19
CA ARG A 128 13.98 -4.38 -12.22
C ARG A 128 12.75 -5.00 -11.59
N LEU A 129 11.58 -4.59 -12.08
CA LEU A 129 10.30 -5.20 -11.75
C LEU A 129 9.68 -5.69 -13.05
N LEU A 130 9.49 -6.99 -13.17
CA LEU A 130 8.81 -7.63 -14.29
C LEU A 130 7.50 -8.24 -13.79
N VAL A 131 6.40 -7.82 -14.40
CA VAL A 131 5.06 -8.38 -14.16
C VAL A 131 4.59 -9.05 -15.45
N SER A 132 4.24 -10.32 -15.35
CA SER A 132 3.72 -11.13 -16.46
C SER A 132 2.59 -12.03 -15.94
N GLU A 133 1.83 -12.64 -16.83
CA GLU A 133 0.79 -13.61 -16.44
C GLU A 133 1.32 -14.80 -15.62
N ASN A 134 2.63 -15.08 -15.72
CA ASN A 134 3.28 -16.21 -15.05
C ASN A 134 3.85 -15.87 -13.68
N GLY A 135 3.94 -14.59 -13.30
CA GLY A 135 4.48 -14.17 -12.02
C GLY A 135 5.01 -12.74 -12.01
N ILE A 136 5.52 -12.37 -10.86
CA ILE A 136 6.20 -11.09 -10.62
C ILE A 136 7.63 -11.38 -10.20
N GLU A 137 8.59 -10.77 -10.87
CA GLU A 137 10.00 -10.81 -10.50
C GLU A 137 10.46 -9.41 -10.07
N ILE A 138 11.08 -9.32 -8.89
CA ILE A 138 11.75 -8.13 -8.39
C ILE A 138 13.22 -8.45 -8.21
N ALA A 139 14.05 -7.96 -9.11
CA ALA A 139 15.49 -8.18 -9.10
C ALA A 139 16.21 -6.88 -8.78
N GLY A 140 17.05 -6.85 -7.74
CA GLY A 140 17.81 -5.67 -7.32
C GLY A 140 19.31 -5.88 -7.39
N ALA A 141 20.10 -4.82 -7.55
CA ALA A 141 21.55 -4.86 -7.42
C ALA A 141 21.98 -5.20 -5.99
N SER A 142 21.13 -4.90 -5.02
CA SER A 142 21.31 -5.15 -3.59
C SER A 142 19.94 -5.30 -2.91
N ASN A 143 19.93 -5.64 -1.63
CA ASN A 143 18.68 -5.69 -0.84
C ASN A 143 17.96 -4.32 -0.80
N ALA A 144 18.69 -3.19 -0.85
CA ALA A 144 18.09 -1.86 -0.98
C ALA A 144 17.35 -1.70 -2.32
N GLY A 145 17.93 -2.15 -3.44
CA GLY A 145 17.27 -2.13 -4.74
C GLY A 145 15.99 -2.97 -4.74
N ILE A 146 16.04 -4.20 -4.18
CA ILE A 146 14.86 -5.07 -4.04
C ILE A 146 13.77 -4.36 -3.21
N PHE A 147 14.15 -3.72 -2.09
CA PHE A 147 13.23 -2.97 -1.25
C PHE A 147 12.51 -1.85 -2.03
N TYR A 148 13.22 -1.10 -2.88
CA TYR A 148 12.59 -0.07 -3.72
C TYR A 148 11.68 -0.67 -4.80
N GLY A 149 12.04 -1.83 -5.35
CA GLY A 149 11.15 -2.58 -6.24
C GLY A 149 9.86 -3.02 -5.53
N VAL A 150 9.97 -3.46 -4.27
CA VAL A 150 8.82 -3.76 -3.40
C VAL A 150 7.97 -2.52 -3.15
N GLN A 151 8.57 -1.35 -2.89
CA GLN A 151 7.80 -0.10 -2.72
C GLN A 151 7.10 0.32 -4.02
N THR A 152 7.68 0.04 -5.18
CA THR A 152 7.04 0.28 -6.47
C THR A 152 5.83 -0.62 -6.66
N LEU A 153 5.95 -1.92 -6.37
CA LEU A 153 4.81 -2.84 -6.42
C LEU A 153 3.73 -2.46 -5.39
N ARG A 154 4.11 -2.09 -4.15
CA ARG A 154 3.19 -1.58 -3.13
C ARG A 154 2.34 -0.41 -3.64
N LYS A 155 2.98 0.57 -4.29
CA LYS A 155 2.30 1.75 -4.85
C LYS A 155 1.39 1.42 -6.04
N ALA A 156 1.71 0.36 -6.76
CA ALA A 156 0.89 -0.11 -7.88
C ALA A 156 -0.37 -0.87 -7.42
N LEU A 157 -0.42 -1.32 -6.17
CA LEU A 157 -1.63 -1.94 -5.61
C LEU A 157 -2.72 -0.88 -5.43
N PRO A 158 -4.00 -1.20 -5.66
CA PRO A 158 -5.11 -0.32 -5.34
C PRO A 158 -5.17 -0.05 -3.83
N ALA A 159 -5.54 1.18 -3.45
CA ALA A 159 -5.55 1.61 -2.06
C ALA A 159 -6.51 0.79 -1.16
N VAL A 160 -7.60 0.30 -1.72
CA VAL A 160 -8.57 -0.58 -1.06
C VAL A 160 -9.07 -1.61 -2.07
N ALA A 161 -8.81 -2.88 -1.80
CA ALA A 161 -9.25 -4.00 -2.63
C ALA A 161 -9.60 -5.22 -1.75
N GLU A 162 -10.20 -4.96 -0.59
CA GLU A 162 -10.50 -6.01 0.39
C GLU A 162 -11.37 -7.11 -0.21
N GLY A 163 -10.85 -8.34 -0.19
CA GLY A 163 -11.52 -9.51 -0.76
C GLY A 163 -11.58 -9.57 -2.28
N MET A 164 -11.09 -8.56 -3.01
CA MET A 164 -11.09 -8.52 -4.47
C MET A 164 -9.81 -9.14 -5.04
N ALA A 165 -9.93 -9.86 -6.15
CA ALA A 165 -8.76 -10.23 -6.94
C ALA A 165 -8.15 -8.98 -7.59
N ILE A 166 -6.81 -8.84 -7.56
CA ILE A 166 -6.12 -7.70 -8.17
C ILE A 166 -5.51 -8.12 -9.49
N GLU A 167 -5.84 -7.41 -10.56
CA GLU A 167 -5.18 -7.51 -11.85
C GLU A 167 -4.05 -6.48 -11.93
N LEU A 168 -2.81 -6.95 -12.02
CA LEU A 168 -1.63 -6.13 -12.25
C LEU A 168 -1.27 -6.20 -13.73
N PRO A 169 -1.36 -5.09 -14.48
CA PRO A 169 -1.00 -5.06 -15.89
C PRO A 169 0.43 -5.54 -16.10
N ALA A 170 0.66 -6.26 -17.18
CA ALA A 170 1.99 -6.73 -17.54
C ALA A 170 2.90 -5.53 -17.87
N VAL A 171 4.05 -5.46 -17.21
CA VAL A 171 4.99 -4.33 -17.30
C VAL A 171 6.41 -4.77 -17.05
N SER A 172 7.34 -4.08 -17.67
CA SER A 172 8.77 -4.11 -17.33
C SER A 172 9.18 -2.72 -16.85
N ILE A 173 9.68 -2.64 -15.64
CA ILE A 173 10.17 -1.41 -15.01
C ILE A 173 11.66 -1.58 -14.74
N ASN A 174 12.48 -0.60 -15.18
CA ASN A 174 13.86 -0.45 -14.76
C ASN A 174 13.97 0.89 -14.03
N ASP A 175 14.45 0.85 -12.80
CA ASP A 175 14.54 2.04 -12.00
C ASP A 175 15.79 2.07 -11.13
N TYR A 176 16.27 3.28 -10.89
CA TYR A 176 17.36 3.58 -9.96
C TYR A 176 17.25 5.03 -9.52
N PRO A 177 17.74 5.37 -8.31
CA PRO A 177 17.62 6.73 -7.81
C PRO A 177 18.52 7.69 -8.59
N ARG A 178 17.97 8.85 -8.89
CA ARG A 178 18.70 9.97 -9.52
C ARG A 178 19.70 10.63 -8.57
N PHE A 179 19.38 10.65 -7.26
CA PHE A 179 20.21 11.22 -6.21
C PHE A 179 20.55 10.18 -5.15
N PRO A 180 21.83 10.05 -4.74
CA PRO A 180 22.23 9.08 -3.71
C PRO A 180 21.78 9.51 -2.30
N TYR A 181 21.55 10.79 -2.05
CA TYR A 181 21.00 11.31 -0.80
C TYR A 181 19.54 11.75 -1.00
N ARG A 182 18.62 11.09 -0.30
CA ARG A 182 17.19 11.39 -0.32
C ARG A 182 16.69 11.41 1.12
N GLY A 183 16.78 12.57 1.74
CA GLY A 183 16.56 12.73 3.17
C GLY A 183 15.34 13.56 3.51
N MET A 184 14.82 13.30 4.71
CA MET A 184 13.77 14.10 5.33
C MET A 184 14.11 14.33 6.79
N HIS A 185 13.68 15.47 7.31
CA HIS A 185 13.88 15.90 8.67
C HIS A 185 12.56 15.91 9.44
N LEU A 186 12.58 15.41 10.68
CA LEU A 186 11.45 15.54 11.61
C LEU A 186 11.96 16.11 12.93
N ASP A 187 11.44 17.27 13.30
CA ASP A 187 11.69 17.91 14.59
C ASP A 187 10.63 17.44 15.60
N VAL A 188 11.08 16.67 16.58
CA VAL A 188 10.25 16.21 17.69
C VAL A 188 10.57 16.95 19.00
N SER A 189 11.55 17.86 18.96
CA SER A 189 11.97 18.65 20.12
C SER A 189 11.00 19.78 20.42
N ARG A 190 10.65 20.59 19.40
CA ARG A 190 9.70 21.70 19.54
C ARG A 190 8.29 21.19 19.85
N HIS A 191 7.88 20.12 19.18
CA HIS A 191 6.62 19.41 19.45
C HIS A 191 6.89 17.92 19.46
N PHE A 192 6.51 17.26 20.56
CA PHE A 192 6.68 15.81 20.68
C PHE A 192 5.69 15.06 19.78
N PHE A 193 6.20 14.05 19.08
CA PHE A 193 5.39 13.10 18.34
C PHE A 193 5.55 11.70 18.97
N PRO A 194 4.47 11.00 19.28
CA PRO A 194 4.54 9.65 19.82
C PRO A 194 5.27 8.67 18.89
N THR A 195 5.84 7.62 19.45
CA THR A 195 6.61 6.60 18.70
C THR A 195 5.86 6.07 17.48
N ASP A 196 4.56 5.85 17.59
CA ASP A 196 3.76 5.34 16.45
C ASP A 196 3.64 6.37 15.31
N SER A 197 3.61 7.67 15.64
CA SER A 197 3.66 8.72 14.61
C SER A 197 5.03 8.74 13.90
N VAL A 198 6.12 8.54 14.64
CA VAL A 198 7.47 8.45 14.06
C VAL A 198 7.61 7.20 13.18
N LYS A 199 7.10 6.05 13.61
CA LYS A 199 7.07 4.82 12.79
C LYS A 199 6.30 5.06 11.48
N LYS A 200 5.12 5.68 11.57
CA LYS A 200 4.33 6.04 10.39
C LYS A 200 5.07 7.01 9.45
N PHE A 201 5.83 7.96 10.02
CA PHE A 201 6.66 8.87 9.23
C PHE A 201 7.78 8.12 8.50
N ILE A 202 8.44 7.14 9.17
CA ILE A 202 9.45 6.27 8.55
C ILE A 202 8.83 5.44 7.41
N ASP A 203 7.62 4.90 7.59
CA ASP A 203 6.93 4.17 6.52
C ASP A 203 6.61 5.06 5.31
N ILE A 204 6.24 6.32 5.54
CA ILE A 204 6.05 7.31 4.46
C ILE A 204 7.38 7.60 3.74
N LEU A 205 8.49 7.71 4.47
CA LEU A 205 9.82 7.88 3.86
C LEU A 205 10.15 6.68 2.96
N ALA A 206 9.90 5.46 3.43
CA ALA A 206 10.09 4.24 2.67
C ALA A 206 9.21 4.22 1.40
N LEU A 207 7.93 4.58 1.52
CA LEU A 207 7.00 4.67 0.41
C LEU A 207 7.49 5.60 -0.71
N HIS A 208 8.17 6.68 -0.36
CA HIS A 208 8.74 7.65 -1.30
C HIS A 208 10.21 7.39 -1.65
N ASN A 209 10.73 6.19 -1.37
CA ASN A 209 12.10 5.78 -1.67
C ASN A 209 13.17 6.71 -1.04
N MET A 210 12.87 7.31 0.11
CA MET A 210 13.84 8.07 0.90
C MET A 210 14.81 7.11 1.60
N ASN A 211 16.07 7.51 1.77
CA ASN A 211 17.11 6.66 2.37
C ASN A 211 17.85 7.32 3.54
N ARG A 212 17.45 8.51 3.96
CA ARG A 212 18.00 9.22 5.12
C ARG A 212 16.88 9.82 5.94
N PHE A 213 16.92 9.56 7.25
CA PHE A 213 16.02 10.17 8.22
C PHE A 213 16.84 11.00 9.20
N HIS A 214 16.63 12.32 9.19
CA HIS A 214 17.19 13.21 10.19
C HIS A 214 16.16 13.38 11.32
N TRP A 215 16.33 12.62 12.37
CA TRP A 215 15.50 12.69 13.55
C TRP A 215 16.06 13.70 14.56
N HIS A 216 15.45 14.87 14.65
CA HIS A 216 15.87 15.96 15.53
C HIS A 216 15.26 15.77 16.92
N LEU A 217 16.07 15.25 17.86
CA LEU A 217 15.66 14.80 19.18
C LEU A 217 15.93 15.81 20.29
N THR A 218 16.82 16.77 20.08
CA THR A 218 17.33 17.63 21.14
C THR A 218 17.44 19.08 20.70
N GLU A 219 16.92 19.98 21.55
CA GLU A 219 16.88 21.41 21.30
C GLU A 219 16.77 22.13 22.67
N ASP A 220 17.01 23.45 22.71
CA ASP A 220 16.78 24.29 23.89
C ASP A 220 15.31 24.28 24.38
N GLN A 221 14.37 24.06 23.45
CA GLN A 221 12.93 23.98 23.75
C GLN A 221 12.45 22.60 24.15
N GLY A 222 13.27 21.56 24.08
CA GLY A 222 12.90 20.23 24.53
C GLY A 222 13.96 19.17 24.25
N TRP A 223 14.19 18.32 25.22
CA TRP A 223 15.05 17.15 25.16
C TRP A 223 14.22 15.89 25.12
N ARG A 224 14.30 15.09 24.04
CA ARG A 224 13.39 13.97 23.77
C ARG A 224 14.03 12.58 23.76
N ILE A 225 15.33 12.48 24.04
CA ILE A 225 16.03 11.21 24.14
C ILE A 225 16.53 10.96 25.55
N GLU A 226 16.20 9.79 26.12
CA GLU A 226 16.72 9.40 27.43
C GLU A 226 18.21 9.08 27.32
N ILE A 227 19.02 9.70 28.18
CA ILE A 227 20.42 9.34 28.42
C ILE A 227 20.55 8.90 29.86
N LYS A 228 20.61 7.59 30.09
CA LYS A 228 20.62 6.99 31.44
C LYS A 228 21.74 7.53 32.34
N LYS A 229 22.88 7.93 31.77
CA LYS A 229 24.00 8.52 32.49
C LYS A 229 23.72 9.94 32.95
N TYR A 230 22.80 10.66 32.30
CA TYR A 230 22.47 12.05 32.56
C TYR A 230 20.94 12.24 32.70
N PRO A 231 20.30 11.68 33.75
CA PRO A 231 18.86 11.67 33.91
C PRO A 231 18.23 13.07 34.01
N GLU A 232 19.01 14.07 34.46
CA GLU A 232 18.54 15.46 34.56
C GLU A 232 18.20 16.07 33.20
N LEU A 233 18.83 15.61 32.11
CA LEU A 233 18.48 16.04 30.75
C LEU A 233 17.04 15.70 30.38
N THR A 234 16.54 14.58 30.84
CA THR A 234 15.14 14.20 30.64
C THR A 234 14.23 14.80 31.71
N ARG A 235 14.61 14.72 32.99
CA ARG A 235 13.77 15.23 34.07
C ARG A 235 13.45 16.73 33.94
N ILE A 236 14.40 17.54 33.49
CA ILE A 236 14.24 19.00 33.33
C ILE A 236 13.98 19.36 31.87
N GLY A 237 14.78 18.82 30.95
CA GLY A 237 14.78 19.24 29.56
C GLY A 237 13.57 18.80 28.72
N THR A 238 12.76 17.87 29.23
CA THR A 238 11.50 17.46 28.55
C THR A 238 10.37 18.49 28.75
N GLN A 239 10.48 19.35 29.76
CA GLN A 239 9.42 20.25 30.17
C GLN A 239 9.77 21.71 29.84
N ARG A 240 8.75 22.51 29.51
CA ARG A 240 8.84 23.95 29.36
C ARG A 240 7.57 24.64 29.88
N ARG A 241 7.69 25.88 30.31
CA ARG A 241 6.58 26.64 30.90
C ARG A 241 5.54 27.08 29.89
N GLU A 242 5.96 27.30 28.67
CA GLU A 242 5.12 27.80 27.58
C GLU A 242 5.75 27.51 26.22
N THR A 243 4.94 27.55 25.18
CA THR A 243 5.39 27.32 23.80
C THR A 243 5.32 28.61 23.00
N VAL A 244 6.35 28.87 22.16
CA VAL A 244 6.33 30.00 21.23
C VAL A 244 5.22 29.82 20.19
N ILE A 245 4.43 30.88 19.97
CA ILE A 245 3.40 30.90 18.94
C ILE A 245 4.01 31.37 17.62
N GLY A 246 3.90 30.52 16.62
CA GLY A 246 4.42 30.83 15.29
C GLY A 246 5.95 30.82 15.22
N ARG A 247 6.51 31.56 14.26
CA ARG A 247 7.93 31.55 13.97
C ARG A 247 8.67 32.58 14.85
N ASN A 248 9.10 32.15 16.03
CA ASN A 248 9.94 32.94 16.97
C ASN A 248 9.55 34.43 17.06
N SER A 249 8.25 34.66 17.28
CA SER A 249 7.68 36.02 17.28
C SER A 249 7.76 36.72 18.64
N GLY A 250 8.38 36.09 19.66
CA GLY A 250 8.34 36.58 21.05
C GLY A 250 6.96 36.47 21.72
N LYS A 251 6.00 35.79 21.06
CA LYS A 251 4.69 35.51 21.62
C LYS A 251 4.64 34.08 22.10
N TYR A 252 4.05 33.84 23.28
CA TYR A 252 3.95 32.55 23.91
C TYR A 252 2.50 32.24 24.26
N ASP A 253 2.17 30.94 24.34
CA ASP A 253 0.81 30.48 24.62
C ASP A 253 0.47 30.40 26.12
N GLY A 254 1.46 30.62 27.01
CA GLY A 254 1.32 30.55 28.44
C GLY A 254 0.91 29.19 29.00
N LYS A 255 1.06 28.11 28.19
CA LYS A 255 0.67 26.76 28.62
C LYS A 255 1.92 25.89 28.80
N PRO A 256 2.02 25.20 29.95
CA PRO A 256 3.07 24.21 30.15
C PRO A 256 3.05 23.12 29.07
N TYR A 257 4.23 22.74 28.62
CA TYR A 257 4.41 21.68 27.66
C TYR A 257 5.57 20.77 28.11
N GLY A 258 5.41 19.48 28.00
CA GLY A 258 6.52 18.61 28.37
C GLY A 258 6.13 17.21 28.75
N GLU A 259 5.43 16.54 27.86
CA GLU A 259 5.19 15.12 28.01
C GLU A 259 5.78 14.39 26.80
N GLY A 260 6.68 13.47 27.05
CA GLY A 260 7.14 12.52 26.06
C GLY A 260 8.65 12.52 25.82
N MET A 261 9.18 11.31 25.84
CA MET A 261 10.56 10.91 25.56
C MET A 261 10.56 9.66 24.68
N PHE A 262 11.67 9.43 24.04
CA PHE A 262 12.01 8.19 23.34
C PHE A 262 13.07 7.41 24.10
#